data_caf01db3954ac68b0bf8a495af0845f2
#
_entry.id   caf01db3954ac68b0bf8a495af0845f2
#
_cell.length_a   1.000
_cell.length_b   1.000
_cell.length_c   1.000
_cell.angle_alpha   90.00
_cell.angle_beta   90.00
_cell.angle_gamma   90.00
#
_symmetry.space_group_name_H-M   'P 1'
#
loop_
_entity.id
_entity.type
_entity.pdbx_description
1 polymer ?
#
loop_
_entity_poly.entity_id
_entity_poly.type
_entity_poly.pdbx_seq_one_letter_code
_entity_poly.pdbx_strand_id
1 'polypeptide(L)'
;MERERHFANRRMLSDSLERVLLTLSGITTAFLFAWLLYYSSYGLNVEDEGFYLNFIANPFPYSINSPPSLFGYIYHWPYLWVGGDIAMLRIVNVTLTMALGWILSFLAVGRLCTVGWLQAAVLSAGIASMASIVFRVRATLTPSYYAMAFQSLLIIMIGLLVADRPGRVRQVLGWTLVGVGGWCCFMAKPTTAAAIALIVTLYVLVLRRKSLLPMLGAALVALALLIMTAHLIDGGINGLVNRLVSSAKVEILLDSRHEVLGSFRIDWLAPSRSQVAMAVLLAVALLLSILVGPRGKMLPSLALAAVLIVTIAIALLGYDPVSIQPSTLFLVPAFTCLGAMVYRKGLVLRTQSATSIALTLTFSVLPHVFALGSNLNYWDIGTLGALFWMLAAVSFLSPLAKPGRSLAALLPLTVLTQLLTASVNNNSILNPPWEDVKNLRDYTAVMPMTGGGKLVIAESLHHYLAAARAKARGAGLEVGAPVVDLTGGSPTLLYVLDARPLGLPWLTGWFPGGSAVAVETLGLENCADLAKAWVLIEPEGKYHLDHASVMASFGAGQADYVAAATFDPKVADLNYPIGRQFLLKPVRPAAPAEQSCGEARRQRPESPKWSP
;
A
#
# COMPACT_ATOMS: atom_id res chain seq x y z
N MET A 1 32.42 22.15 -46.01
CA MET A 1 31.23 22.98 -45.79
C MET A 1 29.91 22.21 -45.86
N GLU A 2 29.56 21.49 -46.94
CA GLU A 2 28.27 20.75 -47.01
C GLU A 2 28.17 19.61 -46.00
N ARG A 3 29.20 18.81 -45.79
CA ARG A 3 29.24 17.75 -44.76
C ARG A 3 29.06 18.32 -43.35
N GLU A 4 29.66 19.45 -43.02
CA GLU A 4 29.54 20.08 -41.69
C GLU A 4 28.15 20.67 -41.48
N ARG A 5 27.55 21.28 -42.47
CA ARG A 5 26.14 21.73 -42.43
C ARG A 5 25.18 20.55 -42.25
N HIS A 6 25.44 19.44 -42.94
CA HIS A 6 24.59 18.24 -42.81
C HIS A 6 24.71 17.60 -41.42
N PHE A 7 25.91 17.58 -40.83
CA PHE A 7 26.12 17.12 -39.45
C PHE A 7 25.48 18.08 -38.40
N ALA A 8 25.57 19.39 -38.59
CA ALA A 8 24.94 20.37 -37.73
C ALA A 8 23.40 20.27 -37.77
N ASN A 9 22.81 20.16 -38.94
CA ASN A 9 21.37 20.00 -39.13
C ASN A 9 20.85 18.69 -38.49
N ARG A 10 21.58 17.58 -38.64
CA ARG A 10 21.22 16.30 -37.98
C ARG A 10 21.29 16.38 -36.47
N ARG A 11 22.28 17.09 -35.87
CA ARG A 11 22.36 17.31 -34.44
C ARG A 11 21.20 18.17 -33.94
N MET A 12 20.90 19.30 -34.60
CA MET A 12 19.77 20.16 -34.22
C MET A 12 18.43 19.42 -34.27
N LEU A 13 18.19 18.60 -35.28
CA LEU A 13 16.96 17.81 -35.39
C LEU A 13 16.87 16.75 -34.29
N SER A 14 18.00 16.11 -33.97
CA SER A 14 18.09 15.12 -32.87
C SER A 14 17.74 15.75 -31.52
N ASP A 15 18.35 16.89 -31.22
CA ASP A 15 18.15 17.58 -29.94
C ASP A 15 16.71 18.09 -29.81
N SER A 16 16.09 18.54 -30.91
CA SER A 16 14.69 18.96 -30.94
C SER A 16 13.74 17.79 -30.67
N LEU A 17 13.94 16.63 -31.31
CA LEU A 17 13.13 15.44 -31.10
C LEU A 17 13.25 14.90 -29.66
N GLU A 18 14.47 14.88 -29.09
CA GLU A 18 14.67 14.48 -27.70
C GLU A 18 13.96 15.41 -26.73
N ARG A 19 13.96 16.74 -26.97
CA ARG A 19 13.22 17.73 -26.16
C ARG A 19 11.71 17.51 -26.24
N VAL A 20 11.18 17.30 -27.43
CA VAL A 20 9.75 17.02 -27.65
C VAL A 20 9.33 15.78 -26.87
N LEU A 21 10.07 14.67 -27.01
CA LEU A 21 9.77 13.42 -26.30
C LEU A 21 9.86 13.58 -24.79
N LEU A 22 10.85 14.33 -24.28
CA LEU A 22 10.99 14.62 -22.87
C LEU A 22 9.79 15.44 -22.36
N THR A 23 9.37 16.45 -23.11
CA THR A 23 8.19 17.26 -22.78
C THR A 23 6.92 16.42 -22.77
N LEU A 24 6.71 15.57 -23.80
CA LEU A 24 5.57 14.65 -23.84
C LEU A 24 5.57 13.67 -22.67
N SER A 25 6.73 13.12 -22.32
CA SER A 25 6.86 12.25 -21.14
C SER A 25 6.53 13.00 -19.85
N GLY A 26 6.96 14.26 -19.70
CA GLY A 26 6.59 15.11 -18.56
C GLY A 26 5.08 15.36 -18.47
N ILE A 27 4.45 15.68 -19.62
CA ILE A 27 2.99 15.85 -19.72
C ILE A 27 2.27 14.56 -19.36
N THR A 28 2.72 13.41 -19.88
CA THR A 28 2.15 12.10 -19.55
C THR A 28 2.25 11.80 -18.05
N THR A 29 3.38 12.10 -17.42
CA THR A 29 3.52 11.93 -15.95
C THR A 29 2.53 12.81 -15.18
N ALA A 30 2.44 14.09 -15.53
CA ALA A 30 1.51 15.01 -14.90
C ALA A 30 0.06 14.57 -15.08
N PHE A 31 -0.27 14.07 -16.27
CA PHE A 31 -1.58 13.53 -16.58
C PHE A 31 -1.90 12.27 -15.76
N LEU A 32 -0.98 11.31 -15.67
CA LEU A 32 -1.17 10.10 -14.86
C LEU A 32 -1.36 10.44 -13.37
N PHE A 33 -0.61 11.42 -12.87
CA PHE A 33 -0.77 11.89 -11.49
C PHE A 33 -2.14 12.56 -11.28
N ALA A 34 -2.55 13.48 -12.17
CA ALA A 34 -3.85 14.14 -12.10
C ALA A 34 -5.00 13.12 -12.21
N TRP A 35 -4.85 12.12 -13.09
CA TRP A 35 -5.81 11.03 -13.24
C TRP A 35 -5.96 10.21 -11.94
N LEU A 36 -4.86 9.89 -11.27
CA LEU A 36 -4.90 9.18 -10.00
C LEU A 36 -5.57 10.03 -8.89
N LEU A 37 -5.24 11.33 -8.85
CA LEU A 37 -5.88 12.27 -7.89
C LEU A 37 -7.39 12.43 -8.16
N TYR A 38 -7.82 12.40 -9.42
CA TYR A 38 -9.24 12.46 -9.77
C TYR A 38 -10.03 11.32 -9.13
N TYR A 39 -9.46 10.09 -9.12
CA TYR A 39 -10.11 8.94 -8.49
C TYR A 39 -9.97 8.89 -6.96
N SER A 40 -9.36 9.88 -6.32
CA SER A 40 -9.24 9.92 -4.84
C SER A 40 -10.61 10.03 -4.14
N SER A 41 -11.62 10.57 -4.83
CA SER A 41 -12.99 10.64 -4.31
C SER A 41 -13.88 9.47 -4.74
N TYR A 42 -13.36 8.49 -5.49
CA TYR A 42 -14.15 7.38 -6.03
C TYR A 42 -13.94 6.10 -5.22
N GLY A 43 -15.02 5.31 -5.13
CA GLY A 43 -15.03 4.00 -4.49
C GLY A 43 -14.99 4.05 -2.96
N LEU A 44 -15.54 3.02 -2.35
CA LEU A 44 -15.48 2.78 -0.92
C LEU A 44 -15.55 1.26 -0.70
N ASN A 45 -14.44 0.67 -0.35
CA ASN A 45 -14.37 -0.77 -0.08
C ASN A 45 -15.09 -1.09 1.24
N VAL A 46 -15.96 -2.10 1.22
CA VAL A 46 -16.84 -2.41 2.36
C VAL A 46 -16.12 -3.08 3.54
N GLU A 47 -14.92 -3.59 3.34
CA GLU A 47 -14.16 -4.38 4.32
C GLU A 47 -12.86 -3.70 4.74
N ASP A 48 -11.79 -3.91 3.95
CA ASP A 48 -10.44 -3.44 4.33
C ASP A 48 -10.37 -1.93 4.54
N GLU A 49 -11.06 -1.14 3.72
CA GLU A 49 -11.03 0.30 3.88
C GLU A 49 -11.76 0.75 5.15
N GLY A 50 -12.86 0.10 5.46
CA GLY A 50 -13.55 0.31 6.75
C GLY A 50 -12.65 0.01 7.93
N PHE A 51 -11.89 -1.10 7.86
CA PHE A 51 -10.87 -1.40 8.85
C PHE A 51 -9.83 -0.29 8.98
N TYR A 52 -9.26 0.16 7.84
CA TYR A 52 -8.27 1.24 7.86
C TYR A 52 -8.85 2.53 8.44
N LEU A 53 -10.03 2.93 8.01
CA LEU A 53 -10.68 4.16 8.45
C LEU A 53 -11.05 4.13 9.94
N ASN A 54 -11.63 3.04 10.44
CA ASN A 54 -11.93 2.88 11.86
C ASN A 54 -10.66 2.99 12.71
N PHE A 55 -9.57 2.35 12.28
CA PHE A 55 -8.31 2.40 13.01
C PHE A 55 -7.63 3.76 12.93
N ILE A 56 -7.66 4.42 11.77
CA ILE A 56 -7.10 5.78 11.59
C ILE A 56 -7.92 6.83 12.36
N ALA A 57 -9.23 6.74 12.29
CA ALA A 57 -10.12 7.70 12.95
C ALA A 57 -9.97 7.68 14.47
N ASN A 58 -9.81 6.51 15.07
CA ASN A 58 -9.71 6.36 16.52
C ASN A 58 -8.82 5.17 16.92
N PRO A 59 -7.47 5.29 16.89
CA PRO A 59 -6.57 4.18 17.16
C PRO A 59 -6.42 3.84 18.67
N PHE A 60 -6.68 4.80 19.56
CA PHE A 60 -6.30 4.69 20.97
C PHE A 60 -7.12 3.69 21.82
N PRO A 61 -8.41 3.44 21.55
CA PRO A 61 -9.18 2.47 22.34
C PRO A 61 -8.69 1.02 22.22
N TYR A 62 -8.04 0.67 21.12
CA TYR A 62 -7.66 -0.72 20.88
C TYR A 62 -6.39 -1.11 21.63
N SER A 63 -6.50 -2.10 22.51
CA SER A 63 -5.36 -2.66 23.24
C SER A 63 -4.56 -3.70 22.46
N ILE A 64 -5.15 -4.24 21.40
CA ILE A 64 -4.56 -5.23 20.49
C ILE A 64 -4.76 -4.79 19.04
N ASN A 65 -3.89 -5.21 18.17
CA ASN A 65 -3.97 -4.95 16.73
C ASN A 65 -3.92 -6.26 15.94
N SER A 66 -4.85 -6.47 15.05
CA SER A 66 -4.83 -7.56 14.07
C SER A 66 -5.11 -6.98 12.69
N PRO A 67 -4.14 -7.03 11.76
CA PRO A 67 -2.76 -7.52 11.92
C PRO A 67 -1.92 -6.67 12.91
N PRO A 68 -0.76 -7.17 13.39
CA PRO A 68 0.11 -6.48 14.34
C PRO A 68 0.82 -5.27 13.69
N SER A 69 0.04 -4.27 13.33
CA SER A 69 0.45 -3.04 12.67
C SER A 69 -0.07 -1.83 13.43
N LEU A 70 0.76 -0.82 13.54
CA LEU A 70 0.49 0.41 14.28
C LEU A 70 0.30 1.63 13.34
N PHE A 71 0.03 1.38 12.05
CA PHE A 71 -0.11 2.43 11.02
C PHE A 71 -1.18 3.46 11.38
N GLY A 72 -2.26 3.04 12.03
CA GLY A 72 -3.38 3.92 12.42
C GLY A 72 -2.93 5.07 13.30
N TYR A 73 -1.98 4.86 14.23
CA TYR A 73 -1.44 5.92 15.08
C TYR A 73 -0.68 7.00 14.30
N ILE A 74 -0.02 6.62 13.21
CA ILE A 74 0.73 7.56 12.36
C ILE A 74 -0.23 8.34 11.47
N TYR A 75 -1.15 7.65 10.79
CA TYR A 75 -2.10 8.29 9.87
C TYR A 75 -3.26 9.01 10.57
N HIS A 76 -3.44 8.79 11.86
CA HIS A 76 -4.40 9.54 12.67
C HIS A 76 -4.18 11.06 12.58
N TRP A 77 -2.93 11.50 12.64
CA TRP A 77 -2.61 12.92 12.57
C TRP A 77 -2.96 13.56 11.22
N PRO A 78 -2.51 13.02 10.07
CA PRO A 78 -2.99 13.50 8.77
C PRO A 78 -4.52 13.47 8.64
N TYR A 79 -5.20 12.45 9.15
CA TYR A 79 -6.66 12.37 9.16
C TYR A 79 -7.31 13.53 9.91
N LEU A 80 -6.78 13.87 11.09
CA LEU A 80 -7.26 15.04 11.85
C LEU A 80 -6.96 16.36 11.11
N TRP A 81 -5.79 16.49 10.48
CA TRP A 81 -5.43 17.70 9.73
C TRP A 81 -6.35 17.97 8.54
N VAL A 82 -6.84 16.94 7.90
CA VAL A 82 -7.83 17.08 6.82
C VAL A 82 -9.28 17.09 7.31
N GLY A 83 -9.50 17.17 8.64
CA GLY A 83 -10.85 17.22 9.23
C GLY A 83 -11.66 15.94 9.07
N GLY A 84 -11.01 14.78 8.84
CA GLY A 84 -11.68 13.51 8.59
C GLY A 84 -12.16 13.30 7.15
N ASP A 85 -11.83 14.21 6.22
CA ASP A 85 -12.15 14.05 4.79
C ASP A 85 -11.32 12.94 4.15
N ILE A 86 -11.99 11.84 3.76
CA ILE A 86 -11.36 10.66 3.17
C ILE A 86 -10.72 10.98 1.83
N ALA A 87 -11.36 11.76 0.98
CA ALA A 87 -10.84 12.12 -0.35
C ALA A 87 -9.55 12.93 -0.21
N MET A 88 -9.52 13.90 0.70
CA MET A 88 -8.33 14.69 1.01
C MET A 88 -7.23 13.84 1.64
N LEU A 89 -7.57 12.92 2.54
CA LEU A 89 -6.62 11.97 3.12
C LEU A 89 -5.96 11.10 2.05
N ARG A 90 -6.73 10.61 1.08
CA ARG A 90 -6.24 9.85 -0.08
C ARG A 90 -5.33 10.70 -0.96
N ILE A 91 -5.68 11.97 -1.23
CA ILE A 91 -4.83 12.93 -1.97
C ILE A 91 -3.47 13.11 -1.26
N VAL A 92 -3.48 13.31 0.05
CA VAL A 92 -2.24 13.45 0.85
C VAL A 92 -1.39 12.18 0.74
N ASN A 93 -1.99 11.00 0.89
CA ASN A 93 -1.30 9.71 0.81
C ASN A 93 -0.66 9.47 -0.57
N VAL A 94 -1.42 9.71 -1.64
CA VAL A 94 -0.96 9.58 -3.02
C VAL A 94 0.19 10.56 -3.30
N THR A 95 0.01 11.83 -2.94
CA THR A 95 1.01 12.88 -3.18
C THR A 95 2.32 12.58 -2.44
N LEU A 96 2.25 12.18 -1.18
CA LEU A 96 3.42 11.78 -0.39
C LEU A 96 4.15 10.61 -1.04
N THR A 97 3.43 9.56 -1.43
CA THR A 97 4.01 8.36 -2.05
C THR A 97 4.70 8.70 -3.37
N MET A 98 4.03 9.48 -4.23
CA MET A 98 4.59 9.90 -5.51
C MET A 98 5.80 10.81 -5.34
N ALA A 99 5.77 11.74 -4.38
CA ALA A 99 6.90 12.63 -4.07
C ALA A 99 8.12 11.84 -3.58
N LEU A 100 7.93 10.88 -2.65
CA LEU A 100 9.01 10.02 -2.18
C LEU A 100 9.58 9.15 -3.31
N GLY A 101 8.73 8.57 -4.14
CA GLY A 101 9.14 7.81 -5.32
C GLY A 101 9.95 8.67 -6.31
N TRP A 102 9.52 9.92 -6.54
CA TRP A 102 10.24 10.88 -7.38
C TRP A 102 11.61 11.24 -6.80
N ILE A 103 11.68 11.58 -5.50
CA ILE A 103 12.94 11.92 -4.83
C ILE A 103 13.92 10.75 -4.93
N LEU A 104 13.47 9.52 -4.64
CA LEU A 104 14.32 8.33 -4.74
C LEU A 104 14.83 8.13 -6.17
N SER A 105 13.94 8.19 -7.16
CA SER A 105 14.29 8.02 -8.57
C SER A 105 15.26 9.09 -9.04
N PHE A 106 15.06 10.35 -8.62
CA PHE A 106 15.93 11.47 -8.95
C PHE A 106 17.35 11.31 -8.36
N LEU A 107 17.43 10.85 -7.11
CA LEU A 107 18.71 10.57 -6.46
C LEU A 107 19.44 9.40 -7.13
N ALA A 108 18.72 8.35 -7.53
CA ALA A 108 19.27 7.19 -8.21
C ALA A 108 19.76 7.54 -9.63
N VAL A 109 18.94 8.21 -10.43
CA VAL A 109 19.31 8.68 -11.78
C VAL A 109 20.50 9.64 -11.73
N GLY A 110 20.47 10.63 -10.84
CA GLY A 110 21.56 11.60 -10.69
C GLY A 110 22.86 10.98 -10.15
N ARG A 111 22.79 9.79 -9.52
CA ARG A 111 23.95 9.05 -9.05
C ARG A 111 24.60 8.19 -10.13
N LEU A 112 23.79 7.63 -11.01
CA LEU A 112 24.18 6.58 -11.95
C LEU A 112 24.39 7.10 -13.36
N CYS A 113 23.76 8.23 -13.72
CA CYS A 113 23.71 8.72 -15.09
C CYS A 113 24.12 10.20 -15.17
N THR A 114 24.80 10.57 -16.27
CA THR A 114 25.17 11.96 -16.54
C THR A 114 24.11 12.62 -17.43
N VAL A 115 23.13 13.24 -16.79
CA VAL A 115 22.05 14.00 -17.46
C VAL A 115 21.91 15.38 -16.82
N GLY A 116 21.37 16.35 -17.54
CA GLY A 116 21.04 17.65 -16.96
C GLY A 116 19.99 17.52 -15.85
N TRP A 117 20.02 18.42 -14.88
CA TRP A 117 19.13 18.32 -13.70
C TRP A 117 17.65 18.30 -14.06
N LEU A 118 17.21 19.10 -15.05
CA LEU A 118 15.84 19.13 -15.52
C LEU A 118 15.44 17.82 -16.22
N GLN A 119 16.35 17.29 -17.04
CA GLN A 119 16.14 15.98 -17.69
C GLN A 119 16.04 14.86 -16.64
N ALA A 120 16.93 14.87 -15.65
CA ALA A 120 16.87 13.93 -14.53
C ALA A 120 15.54 14.05 -13.78
N ALA A 121 15.06 15.25 -13.51
CA ALA A 121 13.80 15.48 -12.80
C ALA A 121 12.60 14.90 -13.57
N VAL A 122 12.50 15.18 -14.89
CA VAL A 122 11.38 14.69 -15.73
C VAL A 122 11.43 13.17 -15.90
N LEU A 123 12.60 12.61 -16.22
CA LEU A 123 12.75 11.16 -16.37
C LEU A 123 12.44 10.42 -15.06
N SER A 124 12.92 10.94 -13.94
CA SER A 124 12.67 10.37 -12.63
C SER A 124 11.21 10.45 -12.22
N ALA A 125 10.50 11.51 -12.60
CA ALA A 125 9.06 11.62 -12.36
C ALA A 125 8.29 10.55 -13.15
N GLY A 126 8.67 10.31 -14.41
CA GLY A 126 8.06 9.25 -15.22
C GLY A 126 8.34 7.85 -14.67
N ILE A 127 9.56 7.58 -14.18
CA ILE A 127 9.88 6.30 -13.50
C ILE A 127 9.09 6.18 -12.20
N ALA A 128 9.00 7.27 -11.42
CA ALA A 128 8.27 7.31 -10.17
C ALA A 128 6.77 7.12 -10.31
N SER A 129 6.19 7.29 -11.51
CA SER A 129 4.77 6.99 -11.75
C SER A 129 4.40 5.58 -11.28
N MET A 130 5.34 4.63 -11.35
CA MET A 130 5.16 3.25 -10.87
C MET A 130 4.99 3.13 -9.35
N ALA A 131 5.31 4.16 -8.56
CA ALA A 131 5.02 4.16 -7.11
C ALA A 131 3.51 4.08 -6.83
N SER A 132 2.67 4.54 -7.77
CA SER A 132 1.21 4.46 -7.65
C SER A 132 0.67 3.02 -7.61
N ILE A 133 1.44 2.04 -8.05
CA ILE A 133 1.02 0.62 -8.05
C ILE A 133 0.81 0.10 -6.62
N VAL A 134 1.38 0.74 -5.59
CA VAL A 134 1.13 0.36 -4.20
C VAL A 134 -0.36 0.44 -3.83
N PHE A 135 -1.12 1.28 -4.50
CA PHE A 135 -2.56 1.46 -4.26
C PHE A 135 -3.44 0.43 -4.99
N ARG A 136 -2.85 -0.42 -5.84
CA ARG A 136 -3.57 -1.39 -6.64
C ARG A 136 -4.25 -2.49 -5.80
N VAL A 137 -3.59 -2.99 -4.77
CA VAL A 137 -4.18 -3.99 -3.89
C VAL A 137 -5.33 -3.34 -3.15
N ARG A 138 -6.53 -3.90 -3.33
CA ARG A 138 -7.78 -3.43 -2.78
C ARG A 138 -8.34 -2.15 -3.42
N ALA A 139 -7.72 -1.60 -4.48
CA ALA A 139 -8.08 -0.36 -5.18
C ALA A 139 -8.35 0.83 -4.24
N THR A 140 -7.78 0.83 -3.03
CA THR A 140 -7.98 1.89 -2.05
C THR A 140 -6.79 2.82 -2.04
N LEU A 141 -7.05 4.11 -2.26
CA LEU A 141 -6.05 5.18 -2.10
C LEU A 141 -5.90 5.59 -0.63
N THR A 142 -6.75 5.08 0.24
CA THR A 142 -6.73 5.31 1.69
C THR A 142 -5.42 4.79 2.29
N PRO A 143 -4.81 5.54 3.22
CA PRO A 143 -3.63 5.08 3.93
C PRO A 143 -3.82 3.71 4.57
N SER A 144 -2.81 2.84 4.40
CA SER A 144 -2.81 1.49 4.93
C SER A 144 -1.41 1.10 5.40
N TYR A 145 -1.28 -0.01 6.09
CA TYR A 145 0.03 -0.53 6.46
C TYR A 145 0.90 -0.89 5.22
N TYR A 146 0.29 -1.23 4.08
CA TYR A 146 1.01 -1.42 2.82
C TYR A 146 1.60 -0.11 2.31
N ALA A 147 0.79 0.96 2.23
CA ALA A 147 1.26 2.27 1.81
C ALA A 147 2.38 2.77 2.71
N MET A 148 2.23 2.64 4.03
CA MET A 148 3.23 3.05 5.01
C MET A 148 4.53 2.24 4.91
N ALA A 149 4.45 0.92 4.75
CA ALA A 149 5.63 0.07 4.56
C ALA A 149 6.40 0.47 3.30
N PHE A 150 5.71 0.72 2.18
CA PHE A 150 6.33 1.17 0.94
C PHE A 150 6.99 2.54 1.08
N GLN A 151 6.28 3.52 1.65
CA GLN A 151 6.81 4.86 1.94
C GLN A 151 8.06 4.79 2.84
N SER A 152 8.04 3.90 3.83
CA SER A 152 9.18 3.67 4.73
C SER A 152 10.41 3.15 3.98
N LEU A 153 10.22 2.18 3.08
CA LEU A 153 11.30 1.68 2.23
C LEU A 153 11.85 2.77 1.31
N LEU A 154 10.99 3.64 0.76
CA LEU A 154 11.42 4.80 -0.03
C LEU A 154 12.27 5.76 0.82
N ILE A 155 11.85 6.08 2.04
CA ILE A 155 12.58 6.97 2.97
C ILE A 155 13.95 6.36 3.33
N ILE A 156 14.02 5.07 3.63
CA ILE A 156 15.27 4.37 3.93
C ILE A 156 16.24 4.47 2.75
N MET A 157 15.76 4.19 1.54
CA MET A 157 16.61 4.22 0.34
C MET A 157 17.03 5.64 -0.02
N ILE A 158 16.16 6.65 0.15
CA ILE A 158 16.52 8.07 0.04
C ILE A 158 17.64 8.38 1.04
N GLY A 159 17.46 7.97 2.30
CA GLY A 159 18.44 8.17 3.37
C GLY A 159 19.81 7.59 3.01
N LEU A 160 19.86 6.35 2.53
CA LEU A 160 21.10 5.69 2.09
C LEU A 160 21.79 6.46 0.94
N LEU A 161 21.03 6.87 -0.09
CA LEU A 161 21.58 7.61 -1.22
C LEU A 161 22.07 9.01 -0.84
N VAL A 162 21.42 9.68 0.13
CA VAL A 162 21.84 10.96 0.68
C VAL A 162 23.09 10.79 1.54
N ALA A 163 23.14 9.77 2.40
CA ALA A 163 24.29 9.46 3.25
C ALA A 163 25.56 9.13 2.46
N ASP A 164 25.40 8.59 1.25
CA ASP A 164 26.48 8.25 0.33
C ASP A 164 27.14 9.48 -0.32
N ARG A 165 26.53 10.65 -0.24
CA ARG A 165 27.08 11.89 -0.79
C ARG A 165 28.11 12.49 0.18
N PRO A 166 29.17 13.14 -0.32
CA PRO A 166 30.16 13.79 0.53
C PRO A 166 29.53 14.96 1.31
N GLY A 167 29.99 15.16 2.56
CA GLY A 167 29.55 16.22 3.44
C GLY A 167 28.87 15.71 4.71
N ARG A 168 29.34 16.20 5.89
CA ARG A 168 28.88 15.76 7.21
C ARG A 168 27.37 15.95 7.40
N VAL A 169 26.82 17.07 6.96
CA VAL A 169 25.38 17.38 7.08
C VAL A 169 24.54 16.34 6.31
N ARG A 170 24.95 16.01 5.07
CA ARG A 170 24.25 15.02 4.25
C ARG A 170 24.34 13.61 4.85
N GLN A 171 25.49 13.26 5.43
CA GLN A 171 25.64 11.98 6.12
C GLN A 171 24.72 11.89 7.33
N VAL A 172 24.70 12.91 8.19
CA VAL A 172 23.80 12.95 9.36
C VAL A 172 22.35 12.89 8.91
N LEU A 173 21.93 13.75 7.98
CA LEU A 173 20.57 13.76 7.45
C LEU A 173 20.18 12.39 6.85
N GLY A 174 21.07 11.81 6.03
CA GLY A 174 20.81 10.52 5.40
C GLY A 174 20.60 9.41 6.43
N TRP A 175 21.47 9.30 7.42
CA TRP A 175 21.34 8.27 8.46
C TRP A 175 20.15 8.53 9.40
N THR A 176 19.80 9.79 9.67
CA THR A 176 18.57 10.13 10.39
C THR A 176 17.34 9.66 9.61
N LEU A 177 17.29 9.88 8.29
CA LEU A 177 16.21 9.38 7.43
C LEU A 177 16.14 7.84 7.44
N VAL A 178 17.29 7.14 7.44
CA VAL A 178 17.30 5.67 7.59
C VAL A 178 16.67 5.26 8.92
N GLY A 179 17.01 5.94 10.02
CA GLY A 179 16.43 5.67 11.34
C GLY A 179 14.93 5.92 11.40
N VAL A 180 14.48 7.08 10.91
CA VAL A 180 13.05 7.44 10.83
C VAL A 180 12.29 6.45 9.95
N GLY A 181 12.83 6.13 8.76
CA GLY A 181 12.23 5.14 7.87
C GLY A 181 12.17 3.75 8.50
N GLY A 182 13.19 3.35 9.27
CA GLY A 182 13.20 2.08 10.02
C GLY A 182 12.11 2.02 11.07
N TRP A 183 11.92 3.10 11.83
CA TRP A 183 10.81 3.24 12.79
C TRP A 183 9.44 3.19 12.09
N CYS A 184 9.23 3.99 11.05
CA CYS A 184 7.99 3.95 10.26
C CYS A 184 7.70 2.55 9.70
N CYS A 185 8.76 1.85 9.22
CA CYS A 185 8.64 0.50 8.70
C CYS A 185 8.18 -0.49 9.78
N PHE A 186 8.71 -0.35 11.01
CA PHE A 186 8.26 -1.16 12.16
C PHE A 186 6.80 -0.87 12.50
N MET A 187 6.40 0.40 12.54
CA MET A 187 5.01 0.79 12.79
C MET A 187 4.05 0.26 11.73
N ALA A 188 4.51 0.14 10.48
CA ALA A 188 3.72 -0.43 9.39
C ALA A 188 3.69 -1.96 9.43
N LYS A 189 4.88 -2.59 9.47
CA LYS A 189 5.03 -4.04 9.32
C LYS A 189 6.36 -4.50 9.94
N PRO A 190 6.35 -5.07 11.15
CA PRO A 190 7.57 -5.48 11.86
C PRO A 190 8.45 -6.47 11.07
N THR A 191 7.85 -7.39 10.30
CA THR A 191 8.57 -8.36 9.44
C THR A 191 9.38 -7.66 8.34
N THR A 192 8.80 -6.67 7.68
CA THR A 192 9.48 -5.84 6.67
C THR A 192 10.60 -5.02 7.31
N ALA A 193 10.38 -4.48 8.54
CA ALA A 193 11.40 -3.73 9.26
C ALA A 193 12.62 -4.60 9.61
N ALA A 194 12.41 -5.83 10.08
CA ALA A 194 13.49 -6.78 10.35
C ALA A 194 14.28 -7.12 9.07
N ALA A 195 13.57 -7.40 7.97
CA ALA A 195 14.20 -7.73 6.69
C ALA A 195 15.00 -6.57 6.11
N ILE A 196 14.47 -5.34 6.13
CA ILE A 196 15.20 -4.17 5.61
C ILE A 196 16.42 -3.83 6.49
N ALA A 197 16.35 -4.02 7.80
CA ALA A 197 17.50 -3.84 8.68
C ALA A 197 18.66 -4.77 8.28
N LEU A 198 18.37 -6.04 7.95
CA LEU A 198 19.36 -6.98 7.42
C LEU A 198 19.95 -6.49 6.08
N ILE A 199 19.10 -6.05 5.15
CA ILE A 199 19.56 -5.57 3.83
C ILE A 199 20.44 -4.32 3.98
N VAL A 200 20.06 -3.35 4.82
CA VAL A 200 20.89 -2.15 5.11
C VAL A 200 22.23 -2.55 5.72
N THR A 201 22.23 -3.51 6.65
CA THR A 201 23.46 -4.02 7.26
C THR A 201 24.37 -4.67 6.22
N LEU A 202 23.83 -5.52 5.36
CA LEU A 202 24.59 -6.15 4.27
C LEU A 202 25.12 -5.11 3.28
N TYR A 203 24.32 -4.13 2.90
CA TYR A 203 24.77 -3.02 2.04
C TYR A 203 25.96 -2.28 2.64
N VAL A 204 25.90 -1.96 3.94
CA VAL A 204 27.01 -1.27 4.64
C VAL A 204 28.25 -2.14 4.75
N LEU A 205 28.10 -3.42 5.13
CA LEU A 205 29.23 -4.34 5.29
C LEU A 205 29.97 -4.59 3.96
N VAL A 206 29.23 -4.74 2.86
CA VAL A 206 29.82 -5.05 1.55
C VAL A 206 30.46 -3.83 0.91
N LEU A 207 29.77 -2.67 0.95
CA LEU A 207 30.19 -1.50 0.18
C LEU A 207 30.76 -0.36 1.03
N ARG A 208 30.35 -0.24 2.29
CA ARG A 208 30.53 0.98 3.09
C ARG A 208 30.94 0.69 4.53
N ARG A 209 31.93 -0.20 4.74
CA ARG A 209 32.42 -0.56 6.09
C ARG A 209 32.70 0.63 7.01
N LYS A 210 33.10 1.79 6.46
CA LYS A 210 33.30 3.04 7.23
C LYS A 210 32.00 3.67 7.74
N SER A 211 30.84 3.20 7.29
CA SER A 211 29.52 3.71 7.70
C SER A 211 28.86 2.91 8.82
N LEU A 212 29.55 1.96 9.44
CA LEU A 212 29.00 1.16 10.55
C LEU A 212 28.58 2.05 11.75
N LEU A 213 29.43 2.99 12.16
CA LEU A 213 29.10 3.90 13.28
C LEU A 213 27.89 4.80 12.97
N PRO A 214 27.80 5.47 11.81
CA PRO A 214 26.57 6.18 11.42
C PRO A 214 25.33 5.29 11.32
N MET A 215 25.48 4.04 10.89
CA MET A 215 24.37 3.07 10.87
C MET A 215 23.85 2.76 12.28
N LEU A 216 24.75 2.63 13.27
CA LEU A 216 24.35 2.52 14.69
C LEU A 216 23.61 3.78 15.14
N GLY A 217 24.04 4.96 14.70
CA GLY A 217 23.31 6.21 14.93
C GLY A 217 21.87 6.16 14.39
N ALA A 218 21.66 5.61 13.19
CA ALA A 218 20.33 5.42 12.63
C ALA A 218 19.49 4.43 13.46
N ALA A 219 20.10 3.34 13.94
CA ALA A 219 19.44 2.38 14.81
C ALA A 219 19.01 3.04 16.16
N LEU A 220 19.86 3.91 16.71
CA LEU A 220 19.51 4.68 17.91
C LEU A 220 18.35 5.65 17.68
N VAL A 221 18.30 6.32 16.52
CA VAL A 221 17.17 7.17 16.13
C VAL A 221 15.88 6.35 16.07
N ALA A 222 15.90 5.20 15.37
CA ALA A 222 14.73 4.31 15.28
C ALA A 222 14.29 3.82 16.68
N LEU A 223 15.22 3.42 17.52
CA LEU A 223 14.95 2.97 18.87
C LEU A 223 14.37 4.08 19.75
N ALA A 224 14.93 5.28 19.69
CA ALA A 224 14.42 6.43 20.45
C ALA A 224 12.98 6.77 20.06
N LEU A 225 12.68 6.78 18.76
CA LEU A 225 11.33 7.00 18.25
C LEU A 225 10.38 5.86 18.68
N LEU A 226 10.84 4.62 18.69
CA LEU A 226 10.04 3.48 19.15
C LEU A 226 9.75 3.55 20.65
N ILE A 227 10.73 3.93 21.47
CA ILE A 227 10.54 4.13 22.91
C ILE A 227 9.54 5.28 23.16
N MET A 228 9.69 6.39 22.44
CA MET A 228 8.73 7.49 22.52
C MET A 228 7.31 7.02 22.15
N THR A 229 7.17 6.26 21.09
CA THR A 229 5.90 5.67 20.66
C THR A 229 5.31 4.75 21.71
N ALA A 230 6.13 3.89 22.34
CA ALA A 230 5.72 3.00 23.41
C ALA A 230 5.13 3.76 24.61
N HIS A 231 5.74 4.89 24.97
CA HIS A 231 5.22 5.74 26.05
C HIS A 231 3.92 6.46 25.65
N LEU A 232 3.80 6.91 24.41
CA LEU A 232 2.62 7.65 23.93
C LEU A 232 1.39 6.74 23.74
N ILE A 233 1.59 5.48 23.34
CA ILE A 233 0.49 4.56 23.03
C ILE A 233 0.14 3.70 24.25
N ASP A 234 1.15 3.10 24.89
CA ASP A 234 0.97 2.04 25.89
C ASP A 234 1.54 2.41 27.29
N GLY A 235 1.91 3.67 27.51
CA GLY A 235 2.47 4.14 28.77
C GLY A 235 3.90 3.64 29.06
N GLY A 236 4.51 2.86 28.14
CA GLY A 236 5.87 2.38 28.29
C GLY A 236 6.20 1.14 27.45
N ILE A 237 7.48 0.74 27.50
CA ILE A 237 8.01 -0.36 26.70
C ILE A 237 7.28 -1.68 26.99
N ASN A 238 7.02 -1.98 28.27
CA ASN A 238 6.33 -3.22 28.66
C ASN A 238 4.92 -3.28 28.08
N GLY A 239 4.20 -2.16 28.03
CA GLY A 239 2.89 -2.08 27.40
C GLY A 239 2.96 -2.39 25.91
N LEU A 240 3.90 -1.78 25.19
CA LEU A 240 4.09 -2.05 23.75
C LEU A 240 4.46 -3.52 23.48
N VAL A 241 5.36 -4.10 24.30
CA VAL A 241 5.74 -5.52 24.18
C VAL A 241 4.52 -6.41 24.42
N ASN A 242 3.73 -6.14 25.44
CA ASN A 242 2.50 -6.88 25.72
C ASN A 242 1.50 -6.78 24.57
N ARG A 243 1.31 -5.58 23.98
CA ARG A 243 0.48 -5.38 22.78
C ARG A 243 0.96 -6.26 21.64
N LEU A 244 2.24 -6.24 21.30
CA LEU A 244 2.80 -7.03 20.19
C LEU A 244 2.66 -8.54 20.43
N VAL A 245 2.93 -9.01 21.64
CA VAL A 245 2.76 -10.41 22.02
C VAL A 245 1.29 -10.83 21.94
N SER A 246 0.38 -10.01 22.45
CA SER A 246 -1.06 -10.28 22.38
C SER A 246 -1.60 -10.23 20.96
N SER A 247 -1.10 -9.30 20.13
CA SER A 247 -1.43 -9.25 18.70
C SER A 247 -0.96 -10.51 17.96
N ALA A 248 0.25 -11.00 18.27
CA ALA A 248 0.74 -12.25 17.68
C ALA A 248 -0.10 -13.47 18.11
N LYS A 249 -0.58 -13.51 19.39
CA LYS A 249 -1.50 -14.56 19.86
C LYS A 249 -2.83 -14.53 19.11
N VAL A 250 -3.38 -13.34 18.89
CA VAL A 250 -4.63 -13.16 18.13
C VAL A 250 -4.46 -13.65 16.68
N GLU A 251 -3.33 -13.40 16.03
CA GLU A 251 -3.05 -13.91 14.69
C GLU A 251 -2.99 -15.46 14.66
N ILE A 252 -2.45 -16.09 15.70
CA ILE A 252 -2.44 -17.55 15.82
C ILE A 252 -3.87 -18.08 16.05
N LEU A 253 -4.65 -17.42 16.93
CA LEU A 253 -6.05 -17.80 17.18
C LEU A 253 -6.93 -17.66 15.94
N LEU A 254 -6.63 -16.69 15.09
CA LEU A 254 -7.39 -16.45 13.88
C LEU A 254 -7.32 -17.63 12.90
N ASP A 255 -6.33 -18.50 13.05
CA ASP A 255 -6.08 -19.66 12.16
C ASP A 255 -6.04 -19.26 10.68
N SER A 256 -5.42 -18.12 10.43
CA SER A 256 -5.40 -17.43 9.14
C SER A 256 -4.35 -18.00 8.17
N ARG A 257 -3.82 -19.21 8.41
CA ARG A 257 -2.62 -19.75 7.76
C ARG A 257 -1.36 -18.86 7.95
N HIS A 258 -1.41 -17.95 8.90
CA HIS A 258 -0.26 -17.16 9.34
C HIS A 258 0.59 -17.92 10.36
N GLU A 259 0.71 -19.24 10.22
CA GLU A 259 1.80 -19.92 10.90
C GLU A 259 3.09 -19.18 10.60
N VAL A 260 3.97 -19.08 11.59
CA VAL A 260 5.25 -18.36 11.43
C VAL A 260 5.97 -18.80 10.15
N LEU A 261 5.90 -20.09 9.81
CA LEU A 261 6.44 -20.63 8.56
C LEU A 261 5.64 -20.18 7.31
N GLY A 262 4.32 -20.01 7.41
CA GLY A 262 3.48 -19.50 6.33
C GLY A 262 3.77 -18.05 5.97
N SER A 263 4.19 -17.23 6.95
CA SER A 263 4.60 -15.84 6.72
C SER A 263 5.91 -15.70 5.93
N PHE A 264 6.72 -16.76 5.85
CA PHE A 264 7.97 -16.80 5.09
C PHE A 264 7.84 -17.61 3.80
N ARG A 265 6.64 -18.05 3.44
CA ARG A 265 6.42 -18.79 2.19
C ARG A 265 6.73 -17.91 0.99
N ILE A 266 7.27 -18.52 -0.04
CA ILE A 266 7.40 -17.93 -1.38
C ILE A 266 6.43 -18.71 -2.27
N ASP A 267 5.37 -18.06 -2.71
CA ASP A 267 4.39 -18.68 -3.59
C ASP A 267 5.00 -19.01 -4.96
N TRP A 268 4.47 -20.03 -5.61
CA TRP A 268 4.91 -20.40 -6.94
C TRP A 268 4.36 -19.39 -7.96
N LEU A 269 5.24 -18.88 -8.82
CA LEU A 269 4.86 -18.04 -9.94
C LEU A 269 4.60 -18.91 -11.17
N ALA A 270 3.38 -18.90 -11.69
CA ALA A 270 2.99 -19.64 -12.88
C ALA A 270 2.39 -18.69 -13.94
N PRO A 271 3.21 -17.87 -14.63
CA PRO A 271 2.69 -16.97 -15.66
C PRO A 271 2.18 -17.78 -16.85
N SER A 272 1.10 -17.31 -17.49
CA SER A 272 0.61 -17.90 -18.73
C SER A 272 1.61 -17.64 -19.88
N ARG A 273 1.55 -18.46 -20.92
CA ARG A 273 2.41 -18.30 -22.10
C ARG A 273 2.24 -16.93 -22.77
N SER A 274 1.03 -16.41 -22.81
CA SER A 274 0.74 -15.07 -23.36
C SER A 274 1.37 -13.95 -22.54
N GLN A 275 1.36 -14.06 -21.22
CA GLN A 275 1.99 -13.09 -20.31
C GLN A 275 3.51 -13.08 -20.46
N VAL A 276 4.14 -14.25 -20.54
CA VAL A 276 5.58 -14.36 -20.78
C VAL A 276 5.93 -13.78 -22.15
N ALA A 277 5.15 -14.11 -23.19
CA ALA A 277 5.37 -13.58 -24.55
C ALA A 277 5.24 -12.04 -24.58
N MET A 278 4.24 -11.47 -23.90
CA MET A 278 4.08 -10.01 -23.78
C MET A 278 5.28 -9.38 -23.05
N ALA A 279 5.69 -9.95 -21.93
CA ALA A 279 6.84 -9.44 -21.17
C ALA A 279 8.14 -9.50 -22.01
N VAL A 280 8.37 -10.57 -22.76
CA VAL A 280 9.51 -10.70 -23.68
C VAL A 280 9.43 -9.66 -24.79
N LEU A 281 8.25 -9.48 -25.40
CA LEU A 281 8.03 -8.47 -26.46
C LEU A 281 8.37 -7.07 -25.95
N LEU A 282 7.85 -6.69 -24.78
CA LEU A 282 8.13 -5.39 -24.16
C LEU A 282 9.61 -5.23 -23.80
N ALA A 283 10.25 -6.28 -23.28
CA ALA A 283 11.66 -6.26 -22.93
C ALA A 283 12.55 -6.12 -24.19
N VAL A 284 12.25 -6.84 -25.27
CA VAL A 284 12.96 -6.73 -26.55
C VAL A 284 12.76 -5.33 -27.15
N ALA A 285 11.52 -4.82 -27.17
CA ALA A 285 11.22 -3.47 -27.66
C ALA A 285 11.98 -2.40 -26.85
N LEU A 286 12.03 -2.53 -25.53
CA LEU A 286 12.79 -1.65 -24.65
C LEU A 286 14.30 -1.72 -24.94
N LEU A 287 14.85 -2.92 -24.98
CA LEU A 287 16.28 -3.11 -25.23
C LEU A 287 16.70 -2.55 -26.60
N LEU A 288 15.93 -2.85 -27.65
CA LEU A 288 16.17 -2.30 -28.99
C LEU A 288 16.08 -0.76 -28.97
N SER A 289 15.08 -0.18 -28.29
CA SER A 289 14.94 1.27 -28.17
C SER A 289 16.13 1.93 -27.44
N ILE A 290 16.66 1.28 -26.39
CA ILE A 290 17.88 1.74 -25.67
C ILE A 290 19.13 1.64 -26.59
N LEU A 291 19.29 0.54 -27.35
CA LEU A 291 20.47 0.30 -28.18
C LEU A 291 20.50 1.16 -29.42
N VAL A 292 19.34 1.33 -30.05
CA VAL A 292 19.19 2.15 -31.26
C VAL A 292 19.23 3.62 -30.92
N GLY A 293 18.55 4.02 -29.84
CA GLY A 293 18.41 5.40 -29.38
C GLY A 293 17.61 6.28 -30.34
N PRO A 294 16.95 7.33 -29.82
CA PRO A 294 16.18 8.26 -30.66
C PRO A 294 17.02 9.23 -31.50
N ARG A 295 18.36 9.26 -31.34
CA ARG A 295 19.24 10.25 -31.96
C ARG A 295 19.17 10.27 -33.47
N GLY A 296 18.55 11.32 -34.00
CA GLY A 296 18.44 11.57 -35.44
C GLY A 296 17.65 10.53 -36.21
N LYS A 297 16.94 9.63 -35.51
CA LYS A 297 16.13 8.56 -36.12
C LYS A 297 14.67 8.84 -35.85
N MET A 298 13.97 9.26 -36.90
CA MET A 298 12.56 9.63 -36.84
C MET A 298 11.68 8.47 -36.37
N LEU A 299 11.91 7.25 -36.85
CA LEU A 299 11.09 6.08 -36.56
C LEU A 299 11.08 5.71 -35.04
N PRO A 300 12.24 5.56 -34.33
CA PRO A 300 12.22 5.32 -32.90
C PRO A 300 11.56 6.44 -32.10
N SER A 301 11.74 7.69 -32.49
CA SER A 301 11.09 8.84 -31.83
C SER A 301 9.57 8.80 -31.99
N LEU A 302 9.07 8.50 -33.18
CA LEU A 302 7.65 8.32 -33.44
C LEU A 302 7.07 7.14 -32.66
N ALA A 303 7.80 6.03 -32.56
CA ALA A 303 7.37 4.87 -31.76
C ALA A 303 7.23 5.24 -30.29
N LEU A 304 8.19 5.96 -29.69
CA LEU A 304 8.09 6.41 -28.29
C LEU A 304 6.94 7.41 -28.10
N ALA A 305 6.74 8.34 -29.03
CA ALA A 305 5.59 9.27 -29.00
C ALA A 305 4.26 8.51 -29.07
N ALA A 306 4.15 7.51 -29.94
CA ALA A 306 2.97 6.67 -30.06
C ALA A 306 2.68 5.91 -28.74
N VAL A 307 3.71 5.38 -28.06
CA VAL A 307 3.56 4.72 -26.77
C VAL A 307 3.04 5.71 -25.71
N LEU A 308 3.54 6.95 -25.68
CA LEU A 308 3.03 7.99 -24.76
C LEU A 308 1.57 8.35 -25.04
N ILE A 309 1.18 8.44 -26.32
CA ILE A 309 -0.21 8.67 -26.72
C ILE A 309 -1.09 7.49 -26.27
N VAL A 310 -0.65 6.25 -26.50
CA VAL A 310 -1.36 5.05 -26.04
C VAL A 310 -1.49 5.05 -24.51
N THR A 311 -0.46 5.46 -23.78
CA THR A 311 -0.48 5.57 -22.32
C THR A 311 -1.60 6.50 -21.85
N ILE A 312 -1.73 7.68 -22.46
CA ILE A 312 -2.81 8.63 -22.17
C ILE A 312 -4.16 8.06 -22.60
N ALA A 313 -4.23 7.40 -23.76
CA ALA A 313 -5.46 6.80 -24.27
C ALA A 313 -5.99 5.68 -23.36
N ILE A 314 -5.12 4.83 -22.79
CA ILE A 314 -5.51 3.83 -21.78
C ILE A 314 -6.22 4.51 -20.61
N ALA A 315 -5.63 5.55 -20.07
CA ALA A 315 -6.19 6.26 -18.92
C ALA A 315 -7.52 6.97 -19.25
N LEU A 316 -7.68 7.51 -20.47
CA LEU A 316 -8.90 8.22 -20.89
C LEU A 316 -10.02 7.26 -21.31
N LEU A 317 -9.68 6.27 -22.15
CA LEU A 317 -10.68 5.42 -22.82
C LEU A 317 -10.97 4.12 -22.07
N GLY A 318 -10.09 3.71 -21.16
CA GLY A 318 -10.22 2.44 -20.44
C GLY A 318 -9.83 1.20 -21.26
N TYR A 319 -9.52 1.35 -22.54
CA TYR A 319 -9.05 0.25 -23.37
C TYR A 319 -7.55 0.04 -23.19
N ASP A 320 -7.16 -1.14 -22.71
CA ASP A 320 -5.76 -1.49 -22.47
C ASP A 320 -5.28 -2.59 -23.43
N PRO A 321 -4.50 -2.23 -24.47
CA PRO A 321 -3.96 -3.20 -25.41
C PRO A 321 -2.81 -4.04 -24.83
N VAL A 322 -2.22 -3.62 -23.70
CA VAL A 322 -1.10 -4.31 -23.06
C VAL A 322 -1.61 -5.37 -22.09
N SER A 323 -2.64 -5.05 -21.32
CA SER A 323 -3.31 -5.94 -20.35
C SER A 323 -2.32 -6.78 -19.53
N ILE A 324 -1.30 -6.11 -18.97
CA ILE A 324 -0.25 -6.81 -18.25
C ILE A 324 -0.76 -7.27 -16.88
N GLN A 325 -0.50 -8.55 -16.58
CA GLN A 325 -0.79 -9.05 -15.25
C GLN A 325 0.26 -8.54 -14.26
N PRO A 326 -0.17 -7.92 -13.16
CA PRO A 326 0.73 -7.29 -12.22
C PRO A 326 1.82 -8.20 -11.63
N SER A 327 1.48 -9.42 -11.23
CA SER A 327 2.45 -10.40 -10.70
C SER A 327 3.57 -10.75 -11.68
N THR A 328 3.44 -10.40 -12.96
CA THR A 328 4.45 -10.62 -14.01
C THR A 328 5.24 -9.37 -14.39
N LEU A 329 4.97 -8.22 -13.77
CA LEU A 329 5.65 -6.95 -14.08
C LEU A 329 7.18 -7.05 -14.00
N PHE A 330 7.72 -7.82 -13.05
CA PHE A 330 9.17 -7.97 -12.87
C PHE A 330 9.84 -8.64 -14.07
N LEU A 331 9.10 -9.43 -14.88
CA LEU A 331 9.67 -10.12 -16.04
C LEU A 331 10.19 -9.13 -17.10
N VAL A 332 9.55 -7.96 -17.25
CA VAL A 332 9.96 -6.96 -18.23
C VAL A 332 11.36 -6.41 -17.91
N PRO A 333 11.65 -5.84 -16.73
CA PRO A 333 13.00 -5.42 -16.37
C PRO A 333 13.98 -6.59 -16.32
N ALA A 334 13.56 -7.77 -15.85
CA ALA A 334 14.41 -8.95 -15.78
C ALA A 334 14.89 -9.41 -17.18
N PHE A 335 13.96 -9.61 -18.14
CA PHE A 335 14.31 -9.98 -19.51
C PHE A 335 15.13 -8.90 -20.23
N THR A 336 14.85 -7.61 -19.94
CA THR A 336 15.65 -6.51 -20.49
C THR A 336 17.09 -6.57 -19.98
N CYS A 337 17.28 -6.80 -18.69
CA CYS A 337 18.61 -6.96 -18.10
C CYS A 337 19.32 -8.21 -18.63
N LEU A 338 18.63 -9.35 -18.75
CA LEU A 338 19.18 -10.58 -19.34
C LEU A 338 19.62 -10.35 -20.80
N GLY A 339 18.78 -9.71 -21.62
CA GLY A 339 19.15 -9.36 -22.98
C GLY A 339 20.35 -8.43 -23.05
N ALA A 340 20.44 -7.45 -22.17
CA ALA A 340 21.59 -6.55 -22.07
C ALA A 340 22.87 -7.27 -21.61
N MET A 341 22.77 -8.32 -20.79
CA MET A 341 23.93 -9.15 -20.39
C MET A 341 24.54 -9.87 -21.58
N VAL A 342 23.71 -10.33 -22.52
CA VAL A 342 24.18 -11.02 -23.72
C VAL A 342 24.74 -10.03 -24.75
N TYR A 343 24.28 -8.79 -24.74
CA TYR A 343 24.69 -7.76 -25.67
C TYR A 343 26.20 -7.51 -25.62
N ARG A 344 26.85 -7.49 -26.79
CA ARG A 344 28.32 -7.31 -26.94
C ARG A 344 29.16 -8.18 -26.02
N LYS A 345 28.82 -9.47 -25.90
CA LYS A 345 29.59 -10.46 -25.12
C LYS A 345 29.76 -10.04 -23.64
N GLY A 346 28.71 -9.54 -23.03
CA GLY A 346 28.71 -9.17 -21.61
C GLY A 346 29.36 -7.83 -21.30
N LEU A 347 29.44 -6.90 -22.25
CA LEU A 347 30.02 -5.56 -22.04
C LEU A 347 29.38 -4.84 -20.84
N VAL A 348 28.05 -4.96 -20.69
CA VAL A 348 27.32 -4.32 -19.57
C VAL A 348 27.82 -4.83 -18.23
N LEU A 349 28.05 -6.15 -18.09
CA LEU A 349 28.59 -6.73 -16.84
C LEU A 349 30.01 -6.26 -16.55
N ARG A 350 30.86 -6.22 -17.57
CA ARG A 350 32.29 -5.87 -17.43
C ARG A 350 32.49 -4.38 -17.05
N THR A 351 31.52 -3.54 -17.33
CA THR A 351 31.60 -2.08 -17.11
C THR A 351 30.81 -1.63 -15.88
N GLN A 352 30.25 -2.57 -15.09
CA GLN A 352 29.54 -2.25 -13.85
C GLN A 352 30.46 -1.65 -12.79
N SER A 353 29.98 -0.62 -12.11
CA SER A 353 30.59 -0.13 -10.88
C SER A 353 30.08 -0.93 -9.66
N ALA A 354 30.88 -0.99 -8.60
CA ALA A 354 30.44 -1.61 -7.35
C ALA A 354 29.14 -0.98 -6.81
N THR A 355 28.99 0.33 -6.94
CA THR A 355 27.77 1.06 -6.56
C THR A 355 26.56 0.63 -7.40
N SER A 356 26.75 0.50 -8.72
CA SER A 356 25.68 0.05 -9.63
C SER A 356 25.23 -1.38 -9.29
N ILE A 357 26.16 -2.30 -9.08
CA ILE A 357 25.85 -3.69 -8.69
C ILE A 357 25.07 -3.72 -7.38
N ALA A 358 25.55 -2.99 -6.37
CA ALA A 358 24.90 -2.97 -5.07
C ALA A 358 23.49 -2.39 -5.11
N LEU A 359 23.28 -1.28 -5.82
CA LEU A 359 21.96 -0.70 -5.99
C LEU A 359 21.05 -1.65 -6.79
N THR A 360 21.57 -2.30 -7.83
CA THR A 360 20.81 -3.31 -8.59
C THR A 360 20.32 -4.43 -7.66
N LEU A 361 21.23 -5.03 -6.89
CA LEU A 361 20.89 -6.11 -5.96
C LEU A 361 19.90 -5.64 -4.87
N THR A 362 20.17 -4.48 -4.26
CA THR A 362 19.31 -3.93 -3.22
C THR A 362 17.91 -3.67 -3.76
N PHE A 363 17.77 -2.95 -4.87
CA PHE A 363 16.47 -2.67 -5.46
C PHE A 363 15.76 -3.94 -5.95
N SER A 364 16.47 -4.93 -6.46
CA SER A 364 15.87 -6.21 -6.89
C SER A 364 15.22 -6.97 -5.73
N VAL A 365 15.80 -6.89 -4.53
CA VAL A 365 15.32 -7.60 -3.34
C VAL A 365 14.21 -6.85 -2.60
N LEU A 366 14.12 -5.51 -2.70
CA LEU A 366 13.16 -4.71 -1.93
C LEU A 366 11.68 -5.11 -2.12
N PRO A 367 11.17 -5.46 -3.32
CA PRO A 367 9.80 -5.95 -3.47
C PRO A 367 9.55 -7.24 -2.67
N HIS A 368 10.56 -8.07 -2.53
CA HIS A 368 10.49 -9.30 -1.73
C HIS A 368 10.53 -9.03 -0.23
N VAL A 369 11.35 -8.06 0.19
CA VAL A 369 11.36 -7.55 1.58
C VAL A 369 9.99 -6.96 1.95
N PHE A 370 9.38 -6.24 1.02
CA PHE A 370 8.04 -5.68 1.20
C PHE A 370 6.97 -6.78 1.34
N ALA A 371 7.04 -7.84 0.53
CA ALA A 371 6.08 -8.95 0.54
C ALA A 371 6.19 -9.85 1.78
N LEU A 372 7.35 -9.87 2.43
CA LEU A 372 7.64 -10.76 3.56
C LEU A 372 6.63 -10.57 4.70
N GLY A 373 6.08 -11.66 5.22
CA GLY A 373 5.08 -11.61 6.29
C GLY A 373 3.67 -11.22 5.80
N SER A 374 3.35 -11.40 4.52
CA SER A 374 1.99 -11.26 3.98
C SER A 374 1.33 -12.62 3.82
N ASN A 375 0.01 -12.68 4.06
CA ASN A 375 -0.82 -13.87 3.83
C ASN A 375 -1.34 -14.00 2.39
N LEU A 376 -1.24 -12.94 1.61
CA LEU A 376 -1.62 -12.95 0.19
C LEU A 376 -0.49 -13.51 -0.66
N ASN A 377 -0.78 -13.74 -1.96
CA ASN A 377 0.22 -14.23 -2.90
C ASN A 377 1.47 -13.34 -2.88
N TYR A 378 2.62 -13.96 -2.66
CA TYR A 378 3.91 -13.29 -2.48
C TYR A 378 4.30 -12.38 -3.67
N TRP A 379 4.02 -12.85 -4.90
CA TRP A 379 4.35 -12.10 -6.12
C TRP A 379 3.39 -10.94 -6.35
N ASP A 380 2.10 -11.10 -6.00
CA ASP A 380 1.11 -10.02 -6.09
C ASP A 380 1.45 -8.90 -5.10
N ILE A 381 1.80 -9.25 -3.88
CA ILE A 381 2.23 -8.26 -2.89
C ILE A 381 3.58 -7.63 -3.27
N GLY A 382 4.54 -8.42 -3.77
CA GLY A 382 5.83 -7.90 -4.23
C GLY A 382 5.68 -6.85 -5.34
N THR A 383 4.67 -7.01 -6.21
CA THR A 383 4.36 -6.05 -7.28
C THR A 383 4.04 -4.64 -6.77
N LEU A 384 3.52 -4.49 -5.55
CA LEU A 384 3.29 -3.18 -4.94
C LEU A 384 4.58 -2.38 -4.80
N GLY A 385 5.72 -3.05 -4.72
CA GLY A 385 7.06 -2.48 -4.76
C GLY A 385 7.69 -2.41 -6.16
N ALA A 386 6.93 -2.51 -7.25
CA ALA A 386 7.45 -2.61 -8.63
C ALA A 386 8.37 -1.44 -9.04
N LEU A 387 8.21 -0.25 -8.45
CA LEU A 387 9.16 0.85 -8.63
C LEU A 387 10.62 0.41 -8.39
N PHE A 388 10.85 -0.42 -7.38
CA PHE A 388 12.20 -0.90 -7.07
C PHE A 388 12.75 -1.82 -8.17
N TRP A 389 11.95 -2.66 -8.83
CA TRP A 389 12.40 -3.44 -9.98
C TRP A 389 12.81 -2.54 -11.16
N MET A 390 12.09 -1.44 -11.38
CA MET A 390 12.47 -0.47 -12.42
C MET A 390 13.77 0.27 -12.04
N LEU A 391 13.94 0.63 -10.79
CA LEU A 391 15.18 1.24 -10.30
C LEU A 391 16.37 0.25 -10.35
N ALA A 392 16.12 -1.05 -10.15
CA ALA A 392 17.11 -2.09 -10.37
C ALA A 392 17.55 -2.13 -11.85
N ALA A 393 16.60 -2.08 -12.78
CA ALA A 393 16.91 -2.01 -14.20
C ALA A 393 17.67 -0.72 -14.57
N VAL A 394 17.27 0.45 -14.07
CA VAL A 394 18.03 1.72 -14.23
C VAL A 394 19.48 1.53 -13.75
N SER A 395 19.65 0.94 -12.57
CA SER A 395 20.97 0.71 -11.98
C SER A 395 21.82 -0.23 -12.81
N PHE A 396 21.24 -1.35 -13.27
CA PHE A 396 21.92 -2.35 -14.08
C PHE A 396 22.27 -1.82 -15.48
N LEU A 397 21.36 -1.08 -16.12
CA LEU A 397 21.54 -0.55 -17.47
C LEU A 397 22.37 0.74 -17.51
N SER A 398 22.73 1.31 -16.35
CA SER A 398 23.48 2.57 -16.25
C SER A 398 24.78 2.61 -17.09
N PRO A 399 25.55 1.51 -17.29
CA PRO A 399 26.71 1.54 -18.18
C PRO A 399 26.39 1.81 -19.65
N LEU A 400 25.15 1.57 -20.08
CA LEU A 400 24.68 1.94 -21.43
C LEU A 400 24.38 3.44 -21.54
N ALA A 401 24.12 4.08 -20.42
CA ALA A 401 23.86 5.52 -20.29
C ALA A 401 25.16 6.34 -20.19
N LYS A 402 26.09 6.16 -21.16
CA LYS A 402 27.37 6.89 -21.21
C LYS A 402 27.17 8.41 -21.38
N PRO A 403 28.16 9.25 -21.00
CA PRO A 403 28.10 10.67 -21.28
C PRO A 403 27.72 10.96 -22.73
N GLY A 404 26.72 11.82 -22.91
CA GLY A 404 26.15 12.13 -24.19
C GLY A 404 25.15 11.09 -24.76
N ARG A 405 24.87 9.97 -24.10
CA ARG A 405 23.84 8.97 -24.47
C ARG A 405 22.86 8.66 -23.35
N SER A 406 23.00 9.27 -22.17
CA SER A 406 22.20 8.97 -20.99
C SER A 406 20.71 9.19 -21.21
N LEU A 407 20.34 10.27 -21.88
CA LEU A 407 18.93 10.56 -22.21
C LEU A 407 18.35 9.49 -23.14
N ALA A 408 19.08 9.12 -24.18
CA ALA A 408 18.64 8.11 -25.14
C ALA A 408 18.44 6.72 -24.53
N ALA A 409 19.15 6.40 -23.43
CA ALA A 409 19.00 5.13 -22.71
C ALA A 409 17.86 5.17 -21.69
N LEU A 410 17.68 6.29 -20.99
CA LEU A 410 16.68 6.41 -19.91
C LEU A 410 15.27 6.71 -20.44
N LEU A 411 15.14 7.47 -21.53
CA LEU A 411 13.83 7.86 -22.06
C LEU A 411 12.96 6.67 -22.44
N PRO A 412 13.44 5.64 -23.16
CA PRO A 412 12.63 4.45 -23.45
C PRO A 412 12.16 3.72 -22.19
N LEU A 413 13.03 3.63 -21.17
CA LEU A 413 12.69 3.01 -19.90
C LEU A 413 11.60 3.82 -19.16
N THR A 414 11.70 5.14 -19.16
CA THR A 414 10.69 6.03 -18.59
C THR A 414 9.34 5.87 -19.29
N VAL A 415 9.33 5.89 -20.61
CA VAL A 415 8.10 5.74 -21.43
C VAL A 415 7.45 4.39 -21.20
N LEU A 416 8.24 3.31 -21.14
CA LEU A 416 7.70 1.99 -20.81
C LEU A 416 7.13 1.94 -19.40
N THR A 417 7.81 2.55 -18.43
CA THR A 417 7.32 2.62 -17.04
C THR A 417 5.95 3.31 -16.97
N GLN A 418 5.78 4.41 -17.69
CA GLN A 418 4.50 5.12 -17.77
C GLN A 418 3.39 4.26 -18.39
N LEU A 419 3.70 3.53 -19.48
CA LEU A 419 2.77 2.59 -20.11
C LEU A 419 2.32 1.49 -19.12
N LEU A 420 3.27 0.85 -18.45
CA LEU A 420 2.98 -0.20 -17.46
C LEU A 420 2.16 0.33 -16.29
N THR A 421 2.47 1.55 -15.82
CA THR A 421 1.72 2.22 -14.77
C THR A 421 0.28 2.48 -15.19
N ALA A 422 0.07 3.00 -16.41
CA ALA A 422 -1.28 3.25 -16.94
C ALA A 422 -2.08 1.95 -17.08
N SER A 423 -1.48 0.89 -17.63
CA SER A 423 -2.10 -0.42 -17.79
C SER A 423 -2.58 -1.00 -16.46
N VAL A 424 -1.70 -1.02 -15.45
CA VAL A 424 -2.03 -1.60 -14.13
C VAL A 424 -3.07 -0.77 -13.39
N ASN A 425 -2.94 0.55 -13.37
CA ASN A 425 -3.91 1.43 -12.70
C ASN A 425 -5.27 1.42 -13.40
N ASN A 426 -5.28 1.36 -14.73
CA ASN A 426 -6.52 1.23 -15.50
C ASN A 426 -7.26 -0.06 -15.15
N ASN A 427 -6.54 -1.19 -15.05
CA ASN A 427 -7.16 -2.44 -14.64
C ASN A 427 -7.78 -2.33 -13.23
N SER A 428 -7.14 -1.61 -12.31
CA SER A 428 -7.70 -1.39 -10.96
C SER A 428 -8.95 -0.51 -10.95
N ILE A 429 -9.07 0.42 -11.90
CA ILE A 429 -10.25 1.28 -12.07
C ILE A 429 -11.40 0.50 -12.72
N LEU A 430 -11.09 -0.32 -13.74
CA LEU A 430 -12.09 -1.11 -14.45
C LEU A 430 -12.57 -2.33 -13.67
N ASN A 431 -11.72 -2.88 -12.82
CA ASN A 431 -11.99 -4.06 -12.02
C ASN A 431 -11.58 -3.83 -10.57
N PRO A 432 -12.23 -2.87 -9.87
CA PRO A 432 -11.90 -2.63 -8.48
C PRO A 432 -12.16 -3.92 -7.70
N PRO A 433 -11.15 -4.45 -6.99
CA PRO A 433 -11.33 -5.64 -6.19
C PRO A 433 -12.27 -5.33 -5.02
N TRP A 434 -13.20 -6.26 -4.72
CA TRP A 434 -14.09 -6.18 -3.56
C TRP A 434 -15.10 -5.00 -3.59
N GLU A 435 -15.33 -4.42 -4.77
CA GLU A 435 -16.40 -3.45 -5.00
C GLU A 435 -17.60 -4.12 -5.66
N ASP A 436 -18.77 -3.59 -5.33
CA ASP A 436 -20.08 -4.07 -5.79
C ASP A 436 -20.25 -3.98 -7.31
N VAL A 437 -19.91 -2.83 -7.85
CA VAL A 437 -19.99 -2.53 -9.28
C VAL A 437 -18.58 -2.47 -9.85
N LYS A 438 -18.34 -3.23 -10.91
CA LYS A 438 -17.11 -3.12 -11.68
C LYS A 438 -17.10 -1.81 -12.46
N ASN A 439 -15.91 -1.21 -12.58
CA ASN A 439 -15.67 0.05 -13.27
C ASN A 439 -16.05 1.30 -12.47
N LEU A 440 -15.07 1.85 -11.76
CA LEU A 440 -15.25 3.10 -11.00
C LEU A 440 -15.74 4.29 -11.85
N ARG A 441 -15.62 4.21 -13.18
CA ARG A 441 -16.11 5.26 -14.09
C ARG A 441 -17.62 5.36 -14.15
N ASP A 442 -18.31 4.26 -13.79
CA ASP A 442 -19.77 4.17 -13.81
C ASP A 442 -20.39 4.61 -12.47
N TYR A 443 -19.55 4.98 -11.49
CA TYR A 443 -20.02 5.46 -10.20
C TYR A 443 -20.54 6.89 -10.30
N THR A 444 -21.76 7.13 -9.80
CA THR A 444 -22.47 8.42 -9.94
C THR A 444 -23.04 8.94 -8.63
N ALA A 445 -23.28 8.07 -7.65
CA ALA A 445 -23.92 8.46 -6.39
C ALA A 445 -22.91 9.15 -5.46
N VAL A 446 -23.27 10.36 -5.00
CA VAL A 446 -22.43 11.15 -4.09
C VAL A 446 -22.87 10.92 -2.66
N MET A 447 -22.02 10.32 -1.85
CA MET A 447 -22.27 10.06 -0.44
C MET A 447 -21.51 11.04 0.46
N PRO A 448 -22.20 11.81 1.30
CA PRO A 448 -21.56 12.61 2.33
C PRO A 448 -20.98 11.69 3.42
N MET A 449 -19.70 11.90 3.74
CA MET A 449 -18.98 11.16 4.76
C MET A 449 -18.81 12.00 6.03
N THR A 450 -18.49 11.34 7.13
CA THR A 450 -18.05 12.00 8.36
C THR A 450 -16.84 12.91 8.04
N GLY A 451 -16.73 14.04 8.73
CA GLY A 451 -15.67 15.02 8.44
C GLY A 451 -15.95 15.97 7.26
N GLY A 452 -17.15 15.91 6.66
CA GLY A 452 -17.58 16.85 5.62
C GLY A 452 -17.11 16.50 4.20
N GLY A 453 -16.32 15.45 4.03
CA GLY A 453 -15.91 14.94 2.73
C GLY A 453 -17.07 14.26 1.97
N LYS A 454 -16.85 14.04 0.67
CA LYS A 454 -17.79 13.35 -0.21
C LYS A 454 -17.07 12.27 -1.01
N LEU A 455 -17.71 11.10 -1.12
CA LEU A 455 -17.23 10.02 -2.01
C LEU A 455 -18.25 9.76 -3.11
N VAL A 456 -17.76 9.42 -4.29
CA VAL A 456 -18.55 8.95 -5.42
C VAL A 456 -18.52 7.44 -5.39
N ILE A 457 -19.64 6.80 -5.13
CA ILE A 457 -19.75 5.35 -4.96
C ILE A 457 -20.84 4.76 -5.89
N ALA A 458 -20.91 3.44 -5.93
CA ALA A 458 -21.98 2.74 -6.64
C ALA A 458 -23.35 3.08 -6.03
N GLU A 459 -24.36 3.20 -6.87
CA GLU A 459 -25.72 3.60 -6.45
C GLU A 459 -26.32 2.60 -5.45
N SER A 460 -26.12 1.30 -5.69
CA SER A 460 -26.54 0.23 -4.78
C SER A 460 -25.92 0.38 -3.38
N LEU A 461 -24.61 0.61 -3.33
CA LEU A 461 -23.89 0.82 -2.07
C LEU A 461 -24.35 2.12 -1.37
N HIS A 462 -24.56 3.20 -2.13
CA HIS A 462 -25.10 4.46 -1.60
C HIS A 462 -26.46 4.25 -0.94
N HIS A 463 -27.40 3.59 -1.63
CA HIS A 463 -28.72 3.32 -1.09
C HIS A 463 -28.68 2.51 0.20
N TYR A 464 -27.85 1.47 0.22
CA TYR A 464 -27.66 0.64 1.40
C TYR A 464 -27.13 1.45 2.59
N LEU A 465 -25.99 2.12 2.42
CA LEU A 465 -25.32 2.84 3.51
C LEU A 465 -26.15 4.04 4.01
N ALA A 466 -26.79 4.79 3.11
CA ALA A 466 -27.65 5.92 3.46
C ALA A 466 -28.90 5.44 4.24
N ALA A 467 -29.54 4.38 3.78
CA ALA A 467 -30.70 3.80 4.47
C ALA A 467 -30.31 3.23 5.83
N ALA A 468 -29.18 2.54 5.93
CA ALA A 468 -28.66 2.00 7.19
C ALA A 468 -28.38 3.11 8.20
N ARG A 469 -27.69 4.19 7.77
CA ARG A 469 -27.45 5.38 8.63
C ARG A 469 -28.74 6.01 9.11
N ALA A 470 -29.72 6.23 8.22
CA ALA A 470 -31.00 6.82 8.58
C ALA A 470 -31.79 5.96 9.59
N LYS A 471 -31.88 4.66 9.36
CA LYS A 471 -32.57 3.71 10.26
C LYS A 471 -31.87 3.60 11.61
N ALA A 472 -30.52 3.53 11.64
CA ALA A 472 -29.77 3.47 12.88
C ALA A 472 -29.97 4.72 13.74
N ARG A 473 -29.93 5.92 13.12
CA ARG A 473 -30.23 7.17 13.82
C ARG A 473 -31.68 7.24 14.32
N GLY A 474 -32.63 6.80 13.48
CA GLY A 474 -34.04 6.70 13.89
C GLY A 474 -34.29 5.74 15.05
N ALA A 475 -33.46 4.68 15.17
CA ALA A 475 -33.49 3.76 16.30
C ALA A 475 -32.79 4.29 17.57
N GLY A 476 -32.12 5.47 17.48
CA GLY A 476 -31.43 6.13 18.58
C GLY A 476 -29.95 5.75 18.73
N LEU A 477 -29.30 5.22 17.67
CA LEU A 477 -27.86 5.04 17.68
C LEU A 477 -27.17 6.41 17.60
N GLU A 478 -26.48 6.82 18.66
CA GLU A 478 -25.74 8.07 18.72
C GLU A 478 -24.36 7.97 18.04
N VAL A 479 -23.78 9.15 17.71
CA VAL A 479 -22.40 9.24 17.21
C VAL A 479 -21.44 8.78 18.30
N GLY A 480 -20.49 7.91 17.94
CA GLY A 480 -19.52 7.35 18.89
C GLY A 480 -20.09 6.24 19.80
N ALA A 481 -21.36 5.84 19.61
CA ALA A 481 -21.92 4.73 20.37
C ALA A 481 -21.09 3.45 20.20
N PRO A 482 -20.84 2.69 21.28
CA PRO A 482 -20.12 1.43 21.21
C PRO A 482 -20.94 0.38 20.46
N VAL A 483 -20.32 -0.29 19.48
CA VAL A 483 -20.94 -1.35 18.68
C VAL A 483 -20.01 -2.56 18.59
N VAL A 484 -20.57 -3.74 18.85
CA VAL A 484 -19.92 -5.03 18.58
C VAL A 484 -20.41 -5.53 17.23
N ASP A 485 -19.50 -5.62 16.24
CA ASP A 485 -19.82 -6.14 14.91
C ASP A 485 -19.61 -7.65 14.87
N LEU A 486 -20.68 -8.42 14.81
CA LEU A 486 -20.68 -9.87 14.69
C LEU A 486 -21.04 -10.34 13.27
N THR A 487 -21.14 -9.43 12.31
CA THR A 487 -21.32 -9.81 10.89
C THR A 487 -20.05 -10.43 10.31
N GLY A 488 -18.89 -10.09 10.87
CA GLY A 488 -17.57 -10.53 10.40
C GLY A 488 -17.08 -9.84 9.12
N GLY A 489 -17.90 -8.99 8.49
CA GLY A 489 -17.58 -8.41 7.18
C GLY A 489 -18.07 -6.96 6.96
N SER A 490 -18.44 -6.20 8.01
CA SER A 490 -19.07 -4.88 7.82
C SER A 490 -18.36 -3.70 8.50
N PRO A 491 -17.01 -3.63 8.53
CA PRO A 491 -16.31 -2.53 9.23
C PRO A 491 -16.60 -1.16 8.59
N THR A 492 -16.82 -1.09 7.28
CA THR A 492 -17.19 0.16 6.59
C THR A 492 -18.56 0.67 7.02
N LEU A 493 -19.51 -0.22 7.27
CA LEU A 493 -20.82 0.18 7.81
C LEU A 493 -20.66 0.86 9.17
N LEU A 494 -19.82 0.32 10.07
CA LEU A 494 -19.57 0.94 11.37
C LEU A 494 -18.97 2.34 11.24
N TYR A 495 -18.01 2.52 10.33
CA TYR A 495 -17.44 3.84 10.04
C TYR A 495 -18.52 4.81 9.53
N VAL A 496 -19.37 4.36 8.61
CA VAL A 496 -20.46 5.17 8.04
C VAL A 496 -21.53 5.49 9.09
N LEU A 497 -21.77 4.61 10.03
CA LEU A 497 -22.66 4.83 11.17
C LEU A 497 -22.04 5.75 12.24
N ASP A 498 -20.83 6.22 12.09
CA ASP A 498 -20.06 6.93 13.12
C ASP A 498 -20.04 6.17 14.45
N ALA A 499 -20.06 4.87 14.41
CA ALA A 499 -20.03 4.01 15.58
C ALA A 499 -18.59 3.82 16.07
N ARG A 500 -18.42 3.45 17.33
CA ARG A 500 -17.14 3.04 17.89
C ARG A 500 -17.06 1.51 17.93
N PRO A 501 -16.32 0.84 17.03
CA PRO A 501 -16.11 -0.60 17.09
C PRO A 501 -15.46 -1.01 18.41
N LEU A 502 -15.95 -2.09 19.02
CA LEU A 502 -15.35 -2.69 20.22
C LEU A 502 -14.54 -3.95 19.85
N GLY A 503 -13.49 -4.21 20.61
CA GLY A 503 -12.56 -5.32 20.45
C GLY A 503 -11.46 -5.01 19.44
N LEU A 504 -11.80 -4.94 18.18
CA LEU A 504 -10.92 -4.57 17.06
C LEU A 504 -11.63 -3.62 16.11
N PRO A 505 -10.89 -2.85 15.30
CA PRO A 505 -11.48 -2.05 14.21
C PRO A 505 -12.29 -2.88 13.21
N TRP A 506 -12.02 -4.17 13.13
CA TRP A 506 -12.74 -5.18 12.36
C TRP A 506 -12.63 -6.55 13.04
N LEU A 507 -13.73 -7.08 13.52
CA LEU A 507 -13.86 -8.46 13.96
C LEU A 507 -14.16 -9.31 12.73
N THR A 508 -13.12 -9.89 12.12
CA THR A 508 -13.26 -10.62 10.86
C THR A 508 -13.76 -12.04 11.05
N GLY A 509 -14.76 -12.41 10.24
CA GLY A 509 -15.25 -13.79 10.14
C GLY A 509 -14.66 -14.59 8.96
N TRP A 510 -13.70 -14.04 8.24
CA TRP A 510 -13.05 -14.68 7.10
C TRP A 510 -12.23 -15.92 7.45
N PHE A 511 -11.84 -16.04 8.70
CA PHE A 511 -10.98 -17.10 9.19
C PHE A 511 -11.68 -17.94 10.26
N PRO A 512 -11.36 -19.22 10.36
CA PRO A 512 -12.03 -20.15 11.29
C PRO A 512 -12.00 -19.69 12.75
N GLY A 513 -10.94 -19.01 13.17
CA GLY A 513 -10.75 -18.50 14.52
C GLY A 513 -11.41 -17.17 14.83
N GLY A 514 -12.15 -16.56 13.88
CA GLY A 514 -12.73 -15.22 14.03
C GLY A 514 -13.56 -15.04 15.30
N SER A 515 -14.42 -16.02 15.65
CA SER A 515 -15.22 -15.97 16.88
C SER A 515 -14.35 -16.05 18.15
N ALA A 516 -13.29 -16.86 18.14
CA ALA A 516 -12.35 -16.93 19.26
C ALA A 516 -11.59 -15.62 19.46
N VAL A 517 -11.19 -14.98 18.37
CA VAL A 517 -10.57 -13.64 18.39
C VAL A 517 -11.54 -12.59 18.94
N ALA A 518 -12.80 -12.60 18.52
CA ALA A 518 -13.82 -11.69 19.05
C ALA A 518 -13.98 -11.86 20.56
N VAL A 519 -14.08 -13.10 21.04
CA VAL A 519 -14.16 -13.44 22.46
C VAL A 519 -12.93 -12.92 23.22
N GLU A 520 -11.70 -13.11 22.69
CA GLU A 520 -10.46 -12.68 23.34
C GLU A 520 -10.36 -11.16 23.41
N THR A 521 -10.63 -10.47 22.32
CA THR A 521 -10.46 -9.01 22.25
C THR A 521 -11.55 -8.26 23.01
N LEU A 522 -12.80 -8.70 22.97
CA LEU A 522 -13.89 -8.16 23.79
C LEU A 522 -13.66 -8.42 25.28
N GLY A 523 -12.95 -9.48 25.64
CA GLY A 523 -12.52 -9.72 27.02
C GLY A 523 -11.63 -8.64 27.60
N LEU A 524 -10.96 -7.83 26.77
CA LEU A 524 -10.10 -6.71 27.19
C LEU A 524 -10.84 -5.36 27.25
N GLU A 525 -12.04 -5.29 26.67
CA GLU A 525 -12.83 -4.06 26.67
C GLU A 525 -13.38 -3.71 28.06
N ASN A 526 -13.73 -2.46 28.29
CA ASN A 526 -14.38 -2.07 29.53
C ASN A 526 -15.80 -2.66 29.61
N CYS A 527 -16.14 -3.31 30.74
CA CYS A 527 -17.48 -3.83 30.96
C CYS A 527 -18.59 -2.74 30.92
N ALA A 528 -18.28 -1.51 31.31
CA ALA A 528 -19.22 -0.40 31.19
C ALA A 528 -19.54 -0.04 29.73
N ASP A 529 -18.58 -0.19 28.82
CA ASP A 529 -18.81 -0.01 27.38
C ASP A 529 -19.59 -1.18 26.79
N LEU A 530 -19.25 -2.41 27.13
CA LEU A 530 -19.96 -3.62 26.70
C LEU A 530 -21.41 -3.65 27.21
N ALA A 531 -21.68 -3.11 28.40
CA ALA A 531 -23.02 -3.01 28.95
C ALA A 531 -23.96 -2.09 28.14
N LYS A 532 -23.40 -1.13 27.41
CA LYS A 532 -24.13 -0.17 26.56
C LYS A 532 -23.99 -0.47 25.07
N ALA A 533 -23.19 -1.48 24.74
CA ALA A 533 -22.87 -1.77 23.35
C ALA A 533 -24.10 -2.25 22.57
N TRP A 534 -24.31 -1.66 21.41
CA TRP A 534 -25.18 -2.22 20.39
C TRP A 534 -24.49 -3.41 19.74
N VAL A 535 -25.25 -4.29 19.16
CA VAL A 535 -24.71 -5.47 18.46
C VAL A 535 -25.23 -5.49 17.03
N LEU A 536 -24.34 -5.58 16.05
CA LEU A 536 -24.67 -5.76 14.66
C LEU A 536 -24.49 -7.23 14.29
N ILE A 537 -25.55 -7.87 13.80
CA ILE A 537 -25.54 -9.28 13.40
C ILE A 537 -26.03 -9.46 11.96
N GLU A 538 -25.57 -10.55 11.32
CA GLU A 538 -25.97 -11.01 10.00
C GLU A 538 -26.15 -12.52 10.05
N PRO A 539 -27.28 -13.05 10.57
CA PRO A 539 -27.41 -14.49 10.88
C PRO A 539 -27.20 -15.42 9.69
N GLU A 540 -27.54 -14.98 8.48
CA GLU A 540 -27.41 -15.74 7.23
C GLU A 540 -26.12 -15.36 6.47
N GLY A 541 -25.30 -14.46 7.03
CA GLY A 541 -24.06 -13.99 6.41
C GLY A 541 -23.01 -15.11 6.36
N LYS A 542 -22.27 -15.18 5.26
CA LYS A 542 -21.22 -16.19 5.06
C LYS A 542 -20.11 -16.15 6.12
N TYR A 543 -19.85 -14.96 6.63
CA TYR A 543 -18.73 -14.67 7.54
C TYR A 543 -19.18 -14.30 8.95
N HIS A 544 -20.48 -14.53 9.29
CA HIS A 544 -20.97 -14.21 10.62
C HIS A 544 -20.18 -14.94 11.72
N LEU A 545 -19.92 -14.24 12.80
CA LEU A 545 -19.32 -14.82 14.00
C LEU A 545 -20.38 -15.57 14.80
N ASP A 546 -19.97 -16.49 15.67
CA ASP A 546 -20.89 -17.18 16.58
C ASP A 546 -21.46 -16.18 17.61
N HIS A 547 -22.63 -15.62 17.30
CA HIS A 547 -23.29 -14.59 18.10
C HIS A 547 -23.50 -15.05 19.55
N ALA A 548 -23.94 -16.29 19.76
CA ALA A 548 -24.28 -16.82 21.08
C ALA A 548 -23.03 -16.91 21.96
N SER A 549 -21.97 -17.53 21.43
CA SER A 549 -20.70 -17.68 22.13
C SER A 549 -20.03 -16.35 22.43
N VAL A 550 -20.01 -15.44 21.44
CA VAL A 550 -19.37 -14.13 21.61
C VAL A 550 -20.14 -13.27 22.62
N MET A 551 -21.47 -13.21 22.56
CA MET A 551 -22.29 -12.47 23.51
C MET A 551 -22.18 -13.02 24.92
N ALA A 552 -22.19 -14.37 25.07
CA ALA A 552 -22.01 -15.00 26.38
C ALA A 552 -20.67 -14.66 27.01
N SER A 553 -19.61 -14.41 26.22
CA SER A 553 -18.27 -14.09 26.72
C SER A 553 -18.19 -12.79 27.52
N PHE A 554 -19.15 -11.88 27.33
CA PHE A 554 -19.32 -10.66 28.12
C PHE A 554 -20.65 -10.64 28.91
N GLY A 555 -21.16 -11.81 29.24
CA GLY A 555 -22.32 -11.98 30.12
C GLY A 555 -23.63 -11.46 29.51
N ALA A 556 -23.77 -11.51 28.19
CA ALA A 556 -24.96 -11.09 27.47
C ALA A 556 -25.63 -12.27 26.74
N GLY A 557 -26.93 -12.20 26.56
CA GLY A 557 -27.71 -13.15 25.76
C GLY A 557 -28.66 -12.45 24.81
N GLN A 558 -29.30 -13.23 23.95
CA GLN A 558 -30.22 -12.68 22.97
C GLN A 558 -31.42 -11.93 23.60
N ALA A 559 -31.86 -12.34 24.79
CA ALA A 559 -32.95 -11.70 25.53
C ALA A 559 -32.59 -10.30 26.05
N ASP A 560 -31.29 -9.97 26.11
CA ASP A 560 -30.81 -8.67 26.58
C ASP A 560 -30.89 -7.59 25.49
N TYR A 561 -31.34 -7.94 24.28
CA TYR A 561 -31.37 -7.06 23.12
C TYR A 561 -32.71 -7.11 22.40
N VAL A 562 -33.03 -6.01 21.70
CA VAL A 562 -34.16 -5.90 20.78
C VAL A 562 -33.66 -5.45 19.41
N ALA A 563 -34.20 -6.03 18.34
CA ALA A 563 -33.91 -5.59 17.00
C ALA A 563 -34.50 -4.18 16.79
N ALA A 564 -33.65 -3.15 16.80
CA ALA A 564 -34.06 -1.76 16.68
C ALA A 564 -34.05 -1.25 15.24
N ALA A 565 -33.21 -1.83 14.38
CA ALA A 565 -33.21 -1.57 12.95
C ALA A 565 -32.84 -2.82 12.15
N THR A 566 -33.38 -2.89 10.93
CA THR A 566 -33.07 -3.97 9.96
C THR A 566 -32.55 -3.33 8.68
N PHE A 567 -31.44 -3.85 8.19
CA PHE A 567 -30.82 -3.46 6.94
C PHE A 567 -30.98 -4.59 5.94
N ASP A 568 -31.54 -4.29 4.77
CA ASP A 568 -31.68 -5.21 3.64
C ASP A 568 -30.78 -4.70 2.50
N PRO A 569 -29.53 -5.12 2.42
CA PRO A 569 -28.67 -4.73 1.33
C PRO A 569 -29.12 -5.44 0.06
N LYS A 570 -29.64 -4.68 -0.91
CA LYS A 570 -29.82 -5.15 -2.30
C LYS A 570 -28.57 -4.84 -3.11
N VAL A 571 -27.43 -5.22 -2.59
CA VAL A 571 -26.15 -4.97 -3.25
C VAL A 571 -25.85 -6.18 -4.11
N ALA A 572 -26.02 -6.04 -5.42
CA ALA A 572 -26.20 -7.16 -6.35
C ALA A 572 -24.91 -7.91 -6.69
N ASP A 573 -23.73 -7.33 -6.49
CA ASP A 573 -22.48 -7.83 -7.08
C ASP A 573 -21.25 -7.84 -6.15
N LEU A 574 -21.44 -7.77 -4.83
CA LEU A 574 -20.35 -8.08 -3.92
C LEU A 574 -19.92 -9.54 -4.17
N ASN A 575 -18.61 -9.80 -4.19
CA ASN A 575 -18.10 -11.17 -4.20
C ASN A 575 -18.66 -11.99 -3.02
N TYR A 576 -19.33 -11.29 -2.10
CA TYR A 576 -20.09 -11.79 -0.97
C TYR A 576 -21.41 -11.02 -0.89
N PRO A 577 -22.55 -11.67 -1.16
CA PRO A 577 -23.83 -11.03 -0.90
C PRO A 577 -23.91 -10.72 0.60
N ILE A 578 -24.01 -9.45 0.94
CA ILE A 578 -24.32 -9.06 2.30
C ILE A 578 -25.76 -9.50 2.56
N GLY A 579 -25.94 -10.34 3.58
CA GLY A 579 -27.26 -10.82 4.00
C GLY A 579 -28.06 -9.75 4.75
N ARG A 580 -29.25 -10.14 5.22
CA ARG A 580 -30.06 -9.26 6.07
C ARG A 580 -29.36 -9.04 7.40
N GLN A 581 -29.16 -7.77 7.76
CA GLN A 581 -28.48 -7.35 8.98
C GLN A 581 -29.48 -6.79 9.99
N PHE A 582 -29.22 -7.04 11.26
CA PHE A 582 -30.00 -6.53 12.37
C PHE A 582 -29.09 -5.73 13.32
N LEU A 583 -29.48 -4.49 13.58
CA LEU A 583 -28.89 -3.67 14.61
C LEU A 583 -29.66 -3.85 15.91
N LEU A 584 -29.06 -4.49 16.87
CA LEU A 584 -29.65 -4.86 18.15
C LEU A 584 -29.32 -3.78 19.19
N LYS A 585 -30.36 -3.27 19.87
CA LYS A 585 -30.25 -2.29 20.97
C LYS A 585 -30.27 -3.02 22.31
N PRO A 586 -29.36 -2.72 23.26
CA PRO A 586 -29.45 -3.27 24.61
C PRO A 586 -30.68 -2.77 25.34
N VAL A 587 -31.42 -3.68 26.00
CA VAL A 587 -32.62 -3.35 26.78
C VAL A 587 -32.44 -3.58 28.27
N ARG A 588 -31.44 -4.32 28.68
CA ARG A 588 -31.12 -4.50 30.11
C ARG A 588 -30.49 -3.24 30.72
N PRO A 589 -30.72 -2.96 32.01
CA PRO A 589 -30.06 -1.84 32.69
C PRO A 589 -28.53 -1.99 32.68
N ALA A 590 -27.81 -0.87 32.56
CA ALA A 590 -26.35 -0.89 32.40
C ALA A 590 -25.62 -1.53 33.60
N ALA A 591 -26.04 -1.23 34.84
CA ALA A 591 -25.36 -1.76 36.03
C ALA A 591 -25.42 -3.29 36.17
N PRO A 592 -26.61 -3.97 36.03
CA PRO A 592 -26.66 -5.42 35.96
C PRO A 592 -25.85 -6.01 34.80
N ALA A 593 -25.86 -5.32 33.63
CA ALA A 593 -25.08 -5.77 32.47
C ALA A 593 -23.57 -5.73 32.73
N GLU A 594 -23.10 -4.68 33.37
CA GLU A 594 -21.68 -4.53 33.74
C GLU A 594 -21.27 -5.58 34.78
N GLN A 595 -22.13 -5.87 35.77
CA GLN A 595 -21.90 -6.92 36.75
C GLN A 595 -21.81 -8.29 36.05
N SER A 596 -22.75 -8.64 35.16
CA SER A 596 -22.75 -9.91 34.41
C SER A 596 -21.49 -10.06 33.56
N CYS A 597 -21.00 -8.95 32.93
CA CYS A 597 -19.73 -8.96 32.22
C CYS A 597 -18.55 -9.30 33.14
N GLY A 598 -18.50 -8.69 34.34
CA GLY A 598 -17.46 -8.98 35.34
C GLY A 598 -17.52 -10.43 35.84
N GLU A 599 -18.71 -11.00 36.01
CA GLU A 599 -18.92 -12.40 36.40
C GLU A 599 -18.48 -13.37 35.29
N ALA A 600 -18.88 -13.13 34.04
CA ALA A 600 -18.47 -13.95 32.90
C ALA A 600 -16.94 -14.00 32.74
N ARG A 601 -16.24 -12.88 32.96
CA ARG A 601 -14.78 -12.84 32.94
C ARG A 601 -14.12 -13.65 34.05
N ARG A 602 -14.66 -13.62 35.26
CA ARG A 602 -14.13 -14.42 36.38
C ARG A 602 -14.31 -15.92 36.20
N GLN A 603 -15.36 -16.32 35.47
CA GLN A 603 -15.65 -17.73 35.17
C GLN A 603 -14.86 -18.25 33.97
N ARG A 604 -14.22 -17.38 33.23
CA ARG A 604 -13.42 -17.76 32.07
C ARG A 604 -12.18 -18.52 32.53
N PRO A 605 -11.92 -19.74 32.04
CA PRO A 605 -10.67 -20.42 32.35
C PRO A 605 -9.50 -19.55 31.90
N GLU A 606 -8.49 -19.40 32.76
CA GLU A 606 -7.25 -18.70 32.36
C GLU A 606 -6.77 -19.32 31.05
N SER A 607 -6.61 -18.49 30.02
CA SER A 607 -5.98 -18.92 28.77
C SER A 607 -4.68 -19.65 29.10
N PRO A 608 -4.37 -20.80 28.49
CA PRO A 608 -3.15 -21.55 28.80
C PRO A 608 -1.97 -20.59 28.85
N LYS A 609 -1.26 -20.50 29.97
CA LYS A 609 -0.04 -19.71 30.07
C LYS A 609 0.94 -20.28 29.07
N TRP A 610 1.10 -19.59 27.95
CA TRP A 610 2.14 -19.92 27.00
C TRP A 610 3.50 -19.72 27.72
N SER A 611 4.13 -20.83 28.07
CA SER A 611 5.57 -20.81 28.27
C SER A 611 6.23 -20.70 26.89
N PRO A 612 7.17 -19.74 26.71
CA PRO A 612 7.84 -19.47 25.43
C PRO A 612 8.65 -20.67 24.93
#